data_05c4e2d34b8a74c69ac07042e9ea6210
#
_entry.id   05c4e2d34b8a74c69ac07042e9ea6210
#
_cell.length_a   1.000
_cell.length_b   1.000
_cell.length_c   1.000
_cell.angle_alpha   90.00
_cell.angle_beta   90.00
_cell.angle_gamma   90.00
#
_symmetry.space_group_name_H-M   'P 1'
#
loop_
_entity.id
_entity.type
_entity.pdbx_description
1 polymer ?
#
loop_
_entity_poly.entity_id
_entity_poly.type
_entity_poly.pdbx_seq_one_letter_code
_entity_poly.pdbx_strand_id
1 'polypeptide(L)'
;MTSDQTPSVTEATLTDIATHGIWGPGHSISPAVVDVSRALLASLQGEEGVELPPELSELVAEVRRIGTTGLPRITASDGIRLSAFSIKLKGDAPRPVVIVPAGWNPYGWLPFLHAYLKLAQRGYHVLAYSPRGIGIKGWPSTSEGFVDVAGPNDWADGSSVIDYAQESFEPSRVGFLGESYGSGISQLVAAHDPAARVDAVVALSTWGNLATSLYDNGTRHLEAVQALIAFTGGPLEEKFDDGAQQLLKDFLSGRNLDEVVAWGTERSPETYVDQTNARGIPTFFSNTWHETLFPVNPVLDLFERLTVPKRLNLWIGDHGAPEGPGLAGLVLGVPFPGLAEPTREAYEWLDHHLLGVANDVPDWQPVKSQSMFTYETAAVPGGTRRITVPARRETYASWDEATTGRETWYLTGAGATADGSLTDKPAAGWSREFQAGALTSSLAGELLKAGQREWFGNPDPYKLAEFERDHLLVWSTDPLTGPGEVARRIRGAAGVRLTVRSSVDAATVIAYLYDVAPDGTARIITHEPYTATGLTPNTDTTLAWRLQAASYDLPAGHRLALVVNGRDPLYSYAGSDLPALTTTTVGSATGSEARLELPLG
;
A
#
# COMPACT_ATOMS: atom_id res chain seq x y z
N MET A 1 -27.39 -12.34 -0.30
CA MET A 1 -27.76 -13.18 -1.46
C MET A 1 -27.10 -14.52 -1.26
N THR A 2 -27.82 -15.49 -0.78
CA THR A 2 -27.39 -16.89 -0.70
C THR A 2 -27.71 -17.48 -2.08
N SER A 3 -26.74 -17.55 -2.99
CA SER A 3 -26.90 -18.37 -4.18
C SER A 3 -26.74 -19.83 -3.75
N ASP A 4 -27.80 -20.61 -3.89
CA ASP A 4 -27.83 -22.08 -3.71
C ASP A 4 -27.01 -22.84 -4.79
N GLN A 5 -26.08 -22.17 -5.46
CA GLN A 5 -25.23 -22.80 -6.47
C GLN A 5 -23.94 -23.27 -5.84
N THR A 6 -23.61 -24.52 -6.08
CA THR A 6 -22.30 -25.10 -5.73
C THR A 6 -21.20 -24.24 -6.37
N PRO A 7 -20.21 -23.80 -5.60
CA PRO A 7 -19.17 -22.92 -6.13
C PRO A 7 -18.34 -23.66 -7.18
N SER A 8 -18.12 -23.01 -8.33
CA SER A 8 -17.32 -23.51 -9.46
C SER A 8 -16.30 -22.46 -9.85
N VAL A 9 -15.06 -22.89 -10.06
CA VAL A 9 -13.95 -22.05 -10.54
C VAL A 9 -13.57 -22.50 -11.93
N THR A 10 -13.66 -21.58 -12.88
CA THR A 10 -13.31 -21.81 -14.27
C THR A 10 -11.98 -21.12 -14.63
N GLU A 11 -11.37 -21.51 -15.76
CA GLU A 11 -10.23 -20.76 -16.31
C GLU A 11 -10.59 -19.29 -16.59
N ALA A 12 -11.85 -19.00 -16.94
CA ALA A 12 -12.33 -17.63 -17.13
C ALA A 12 -12.28 -16.83 -15.81
N THR A 13 -12.63 -17.46 -14.68
CA THR A 13 -12.54 -16.85 -13.34
C THR A 13 -11.09 -16.49 -13.01
N LEU A 14 -10.15 -17.41 -13.23
CA LEU A 14 -8.72 -17.16 -13.00
C LEU A 14 -8.15 -16.10 -13.94
N THR A 15 -8.60 -16.08 -15.20
CA THR A 15 -8.20 -15.09 -16.20
C THR A 15 -8.70 -13.69 -15.82
N ASP A 16 -9.93 -13.57 -15.30
CA ASP A 16 -10.50 -12.29 -14.87
C ASP A 16 -9.63 -11.65 -13.78
N ILE A 17 -9.28 -12.43 -12.77
CA ILE A 17 -8.43 -11.93 -11.68
C ILE A 17 -7.00 -11.63 -12.15
N ALA A 18 -6.44 -12.47 -13.03
CA ALA A 18 -5.13 -12.23 -13.62
C ALA A 18 -5.08 -10.96 -14.51
N THR A 19 -6.24 -10.44 -14.90
CA THR A 19 -6.36 -9.25 -15.76
C THR A 19 -6.72 -8.01 -14.95
N HIS A 20 -7.53 -8.15 -13.91
CA HIS A 20 -8.10 -7.04 -13.15
C HIS A 20 -7.61 -6.96 -11.70
N GLY A 21 -6.85 -7.94 -11.24
CA GLY A 21 -6.32 -7.99 -9.86
C GLY A 21 -7.34 -8.41 -8.81
N ILE A 22 -6.98 -8.17 -7.55
CA ILE A 22 -7.82 -8.54 -6.40
C ILE A 22 -8.91 -7.51 -6.08
N TRP A 23 -8.77 -6.28 -6.59
CA TRP A 23 -9.73 -5.20 -6.35
C TRP A 23 -10.81 -5.16 -7.43
N GLY A 24 -12.06 -5.27 -6.99
CA GLY A 24 -13.25 -5.20 -7.83
C GLY A 24 -13.86 -3.78 -7.91
N PRO A 25 -15.05 -3.66 -8.52
CA PRO A 25 -15.79 -2.40 -8.55
C PRO A 25 -16.08 -1.84 -7.15
N GLY A 26 -16.00 -0.54 -6.99
CA GLY A 26 -16.27 0.14 -5.72
C GLY A 26 -15.26 -0.17 -4.63
N HIS A 27 -14.00 -0.44 -5.02
CA HIS A 27 -12.87 -0.74 -4.13
C HIS A 27 -13.05 -2.00 -3.25
N SER A 28 -13.96 -2.90 -3.60
CA SER A 28 -14.19 -4.17 -2.88
C SER A 28 -13.23 -5.27 -3.36
N ILE A 29 -13.11 -6.35 -2.58
CA ILE A 29 -12.47 -7.58 -3.09
C ILE A 29 -13.26 -8.10 -4.30
N SER A 30 -12.54 -8.50 -5.34
CA SER A 30 -13.14 -9.05 -6.56
C SER A 30 -14.03 -10.26 -6.24
N PRO A 31 -15.26 -10.32 -6.77
CA PRO A 31 -16.13 -11.50 -6.61
C PRO A 31 -15.45 -12.80 -7.02
N ALA A 32 -14.62 -12.76 -8.05
CA ALA A 32 -13.88 -13.93 -8.51
C ALA A 32 -12.91 -14.48 -7.45
N VAL A 33 -12.22 -13.62 -6.69
CA VAL A 33 -11.36 -14.01 -5.56
C VAL A 33 -12.19 -14.71 -4.47
N VAL A 34 -13.35 -14.16 -4.15
CA VAL A 34 -14.26 -14.75 -3.15
C VAL A 34 -14.77 -16.11 -3.60
N ASP A 35 -15.13 -16.25 -4.89
CA ASP A 35 -15.63 -17.51 -5.44
C ASP A 35 -14.55 -18.60 -5.45
N VAL A 36 -13.32 -18.27 -5.82
CA VAL A 36 -12.17 -19.21 -5.72
C VAL A 36 -12.02 -19.70 -4.27
N SER A 37 -12.02 -18.78 -3.32
CA SER A 37 -11.82 -19.13 -1.91
C SER A 37 -12.98 -19.93 -1.33
N ARG A 38 -14.22 -19.64 -1.71
CA ARG A 38 -15.40 -20.44 -1.33
C ARG A 38 -15.32 -21.86 -1.88
N ALA A 39 -14.95 -22.00 -3.15
CA ALA A 39 -14.79 -23.31 -3.78
C ALA A 39 -13.67 -24.12 -3.11
N LEU A 40 -12.53 -23.51 -2.78
CA LEU A 40 -11.48 -24.15 -2.01
C LEU A 40 -11.95 -24.62 -0.63
N LEU A 41 -12.69 -23.76 0.10
CA LEU A 41 -13.22 -24.10 1.42
C LEU A 41 -14.20 -25.27 1.34
N ALA A 42 -15.18 -25.21 0.44
CA ALA A 42 -16.16 -26.26 0.21
C ALA A 42 -15.49 -27.59 -0.15
N SER A 43 -14.48 -27.56 -1.05
CA SER A 43 -13.68 -28.74 -1.39
C SER A 43 -12.92 -29.30 -0.19
N LEU A 44 -12.32 -28.46 0.66
CA LEU A 44 -11.64 -28.90 1.89
C LEU A 44 -12.60 -29.55 2.88
N GLN A 45 -13.84 -29.09 2.95
CA GLN A 45 -14.90 -29.66 3.79
C GLN A 45 -15.50 -30.95 3.22
N GLY A 46 -15.17 -31.28 1.98
CA GLY A 46 -15.64 -32.50 1.30
C GLY A 46 -17.06 -32.37 0.73
N GLU A 47 -17.48 -31.15 0.41
CA GLU A 47 -18.74 -30.90 -0.28
C GLU A 47 -18.70 -31.52 -1.69
N GLU A 48 -19.80 -32.19 -2.08
CA GLU A 48 -19.93 -32.82 -3.39
C GLU A 48 -20.23 -31.76 -4.49
N GLY A 49 -19.78 -32.02 -5.71
CA GLY A 49 -20.08 -31.21 -6.90
C GLY A 49 -19.24 -29.93 -7.02
N VAL A 50 -18.24 -29.71 -6.15
CA VAL A 50 -17.32 -28.60 -6.28
C VAL A 50 -16.37 -28.82 -7.44
N GLU A 51 -16.37 -27.92 -8.42
CA GLU A 51 -15.45 -27.97 -9.56
C GLU A 51 -14.27 -27.01 -9.35
N LEU A 52 -13.06 -27.52 -9.39
CA LEU A 52 -11.81 -26.79 -9.30
C LEU A 52 -10.90 -27.11 -10.48
N PRO A 53 -10.11 -26.16 -10.97
CA PRO A 53 -9.00 -26.45 -11.88
C PRO A 53 -8.09 -27.55 -11.31
N PRO A 54 -7.44 -28.36 -12.18
CA PRO A 54 -6.62 -29.50 -11.74
C PRO A 54 -5.60 -29.16 -10.66
N GLU A 55 -4.88 -28.05 -10.82
CA GLU A 55 -3.84 -27.58 -9.90
C GLU A 55 -4.40 -27.24 -8.50
N LEU A 56 -5.59 -26.64 -8.43
CA LEU A 56 -6.26 -26.37 -7.14
C LEU A 56 -6.81 -27.67 -6.52
N SER A 57 -7.33 -28.58 -7.34
CA SER A 57 -7.80 -29.90 -6.88
C SER A 57 -6.66 -30.73 -6.30
N GLU A 58 -5.50 -30.73 -6.95
CA GLU A 58 -4.27 -31.41 -6.47
C GLU A 58 -3.79 -30.80 -5.15
N LEU A 59 -3.76 -29.45 -5.05
CA LEU A 59 -3.36 -28.74 -3.84
C LEU A 59 -4.28 -29.10 -2.66
N VAL A 60 -5.61 -29.11 -2.87
CA VAL A 60 -6.58 -29.50 -1.83
C VAL A 60 -6.37 -30.97 -1.43
N ALA A 61 -6.22 -31.86 -2.39
CA ALA A 61 -5.99 -33.30 -2.12
C ALA A 61 -4.70 -33.52 -1.32
N GLU A 62 -3.63 -32.80 -1.66
CA GLU A 62 -2.38 -32.87 -0.91
C GLU A 62 -2.55 -32.38 0.54
N VAL A 63 -3.16 -31.20 0.76
CA VAL A 63 -3.38 -30.66 2.10
C VAL A 63 -4.23 -31.59 2.96
N ARG A 64 -5.30 -32.18 2.41
CA ARG A 64 -6.12 -33.21 3.12
C ARG A 64 -5.30 -34.46 3.47
N ARG A 65 -4.33 -34.82 2.64
CA ARG A 65 -3.43 -35.97 2.90
C ARG A 65 -2.45 -35.66 4.04
N ILE A 66 -1.83 -34.48 4.05
CA ILE A 66 -0.76 -34.10 4.99
C ILE A 66 -1.26 -33.47 6.29
N GLY A 67 -2.49 -32.96 6.32
CA GLY A 67 -3.04 -32.21 7.46
C GLY A 67 -4.53 -32.46 7.72
N THR A 68 -5.03 -31.77 8.71
CA THR A 68 -6.46 -31.63 9.03
C THR A 68 -6.82 -30.15 9.09
N THR A 69 -7.96 -29.79 8.53
CA THR A 69 -8.47 -28.42 8.55
C THR A 69 -9.53 -28.23 9.61
N GLY A 70 -9.66 -27.01 10.13
CA GLY A 70 -10.66 -26.66 11.14
C GLY A 70 -11.10 -25.20 11.02
N LEU A 71 -12.25 -24.91 11.65
CA LEU A 71 -12.83 -23.56 11.77
C LEU A 71 -12.98 -23.20 13.25
N PRO A 72 -11.88 -23.01 14.00
CA PRO A 72 -11.97 -22.72 15.41
C PRO A 72 -12.54 -21.34 15.69
N ARG A 73 -13.13 -21.19 16.88
CA ARG A 73 -13.44 -19.89 17.49
C ARG A 73 -12.49 -19.69 18.65
N ILE A 74 -11.60 -18.71 18.53
CA ILE A 74 -10.59 -18.40 19.53
C ILE A 74 -11.17 -17.36 20.47
N THR A 75 -11.15 -17.64 21.77
CA THR A 75 -11.62 -16.69 22.77
C THR A 75 -10.47 -15.76 23.17
N ALA A 76 -10.61 -14.48 22.92
CA ALA A 76 -9.70 -13.44 23.36
C ALA A 76 -9.76 -13.24 24.89
N SER A 77 -8.77 -12.56 25.45
CA SER A 77 -8.66 -12.34 26.90
C SER A 77 -9.83 -11.57 27.52
N ASP A 78 -10.57 -10.80 26.72
CA ASP A 78 -11.78 -10.05 27.11
C ASP A 78 -13.09 -10.82 26.82
N GLY A 79 -13.00 -12.06 26.30
CA GLY A 79 -14.13 -12.93 26.02
C GLY A 79 -14.70 -12.82 24.59
N ILE A 80 -14.19 -11.91 23.75
CA ILE A 80 -14.56 -11.81 22.33
C ILE A 80 -14.12 -13.07 21.59
N ARG A 81 -14.98 -13.58 20.67
CA ARG A 81 -14.68 -14.78 19.88
C ARG A 81 -14.23 -14.41 18.48
N LEU A 82 -12.97 -14.73 18.18
CA LEU A 82 -12.36 -14.52 16.88
C LEU A 82 -12.62 -15.73 15.98
N SER A 83 -12.99 -15.48 14.75
CA SER A 83 -13.10 -16.52 13.73
C SER A 83 -11.74 -16.88 13.17
N ALA A 84 -11.45 -18.16 13.05
CA ALA A 84 -10.20 -18.62 12.48
C ALA A 84 -10.42 -19.81 11.52
N PHE A 85 -9.42 -20.00 10.66
CA PHE A 85 -9.21 -21.18 9.83
C PHE A 85 -7.87 -21.80 10.20
N SER A 86 -7.81 -23.10 10.36
CA SER A 86 -6.59 -23.79 10.78
C SER A 86 -6.24 -24.97 9.88
N ILE A 87 -4.93 -25.23 9.73
CA ILE A 87 -4.39 -26.45 9.16
C ILE A 87 -3.37 -27.01 10.15
N LYS A 88 -3.68 -28.17 10.77
CA LYS A 88 -2.73 -28.92 11.58
C LYS A 88 -2.12 -30.03 10.75
N LEU A 89 -0.82 -29.99 10.53
CA LEU A 89 -0.08 -31.04 9.81
C LEU A 89 -0.02 -32.31 10.68
N LYS A 90 -0.09 -33.47 10.03
CA LYS A 90 0.00 -34.80 10.65
C LYS A 90 1.47 -35.15 11.00
N GLY A 91 1.63 -36.03 12.00
CA GLY A 91 2.92 -36.54 12.46
C GLY A 91 3.43 -35.80 13.68
N ASP A 92 4.43 -36.40 14.37
CA ASP A 92 4.93 -35.95 15.68
C ASP A 92 6.18 -35.04 15.59
N ALA A 93 6.65 -34.76 14.38
CA ALA A 93 7.81 -33.87 14.20
C ALA A 93 7.45 -32.43 14.59
N PRO A 94 8.25 -31.74 15.40
CA PRO A 94 8.05 -30.34 15.72
C PRO A 94 8.02 -29.49 14.45
N ARG A 95 6.98 -28.67 14.28
CA ARG A 95 6.80 -27.81 13.12
C ARG A 95 6.49 -26.40 13.56
N PRO A 96 6.94 -25.38 12.83
CA PRO A 96 6.52 -24.01 13.13
C PRO A 96 5.07 -23.77 12.71
N VAL A 97 4.46 -22.76 13.31
CA VAL A 97 3.15 -22.23 12.91
C VAL A 97 3.34 -20.88 12.25
N VAL A 98 2.61 -20.64 11.16
CA VAL A 98 2.41 -19.30 10.59
C VAL A 98 1.02 -18.82 10.95
N ILE A 99 0.96 -17.72 11.71
CA ILE A 99 -0.28 -17.04 12.08
C ILE A 99 -0.54 -15.93 11.06
N VAL A 100 -1.76 -15.87 10.52
CA VAL A 100 -2.13 -14.94 9.46
C VAL A 100 -3.34 -14.12 9.88
N PRO A 101 -3.14 -12.93 10.49
CA PRO A 101 -4.22 -11.96 10.65
C PRO A 101 -4.70 -11.49 9.28
N ALA A 102 -6.01 -11.48 9.07
CA ALA A 102 -6.58 -11.04 7.79
C ALA A 102 -6.36 -9.56 7.54
N GLY A 103 -6.21 -9.18 6.26
CA GLY A 103 -6.27 -7.81 5.81
C GLY A 103 -7.66 -7.20 6.01
N TRP A 104 -7.78 -5.90 5.80
CA TRP A 104 -9.04 -5.16 5.96
C TRP A 104 -10.00 -5.46 4.80
N ASN A 105 -10.90 -6.40 5.01
CA ASN A 105 -11.90 -6.78 4.02
C ASN A 105 -13.14 -7.41 4.69
N PRO A 106 -14.32 -7.35 4.05
CA PRO A 106 -15.55 -7.85 4.64
C PRO A 106 -15.64 -9.37 4.75
N TYR A 107 -14.69 -10.11 4.16
CA TYR A 107 -14.68 -11.59 4.17
C TYR A 107 -13.66 -12.18 5.13
N GLY A 108 -12.94 -11.34 5.89
CA GLY A 108 -11.94 -11.75 6.87
C GLY A 108 -10.84 -12.63 6.28
N TRP A 109 -10.54 -13.76 6.93
CA TRP A 109 -9.49 -14.69 6.49
C TRP A 109 -9.76 -15.40 5.15
N LEU A 110 -11.00 -15.39 4.64
CA LEU A 110 -11.40 -16.22 3.50
C LEU A 110 -10.64 -15.92 2.18
N PRO A 111 -10.41 -14.67 1.75
CA PRO A 111 -9.86 -14.37 0.42
C PRO A 111 -8.47 -14.97 0.13
N PHE A 112 -7.68 -15.24 1.15
CA PHE A 112 -6.31 -15.76 1.00
C PHE A 112 -6.17 -17.24 1.35
N LEU A 113 -7.28 -18.01 1.25
CA LEU A 113 -7.28 -19.44 1.57
C LEU A 113 -6.22 -20.22 0.79
N HIS A 114 -5.96 -19.84 -0.47
CA HIS A 114 -4.90 -20.46 -1.27
C HIS A 114 -3.51 -20.32 -0.61
N ALA A 115 -3.18 -19.14 -0.09
CA ALA A 115 -1.89 -18.92 0.59
C ALA A 115 -1.73 -19.85 1.80
N TYR A 116 -2.82 -20.11 2.55
CA TYR A 116 -2.78 -21.02 3.68
C TYR A 116 -2.46 -22.46 3.28
N LEU A 117 -3.04 -22.91 2.14
CA LEU A 117 -2.72 -24.22 1.59
C LEU A 117 -1.26 -24.30 1.14
N LYS A 118 -0.73 -23.23 0.54
CA LYS A 118 0.69 -23.16 0.14
C LYS A 118 1.63 -23.17 1.34
N LEU A 119 1.31 -22.49 2.43
CA LEU A 119 2.08 -22.56 3.68
C LEU A 119 2.07 -23.97 4.28
N ALA A 120 0.91 -24.65 4.29
CA ALA A 120 0.83 -26.03 4.76
C ALA A 120 1.67 -27.00 3.90
N GLN A 121 1.66 -26.82 2.59
CA GLN A 121 2.50 -27.58 1.64
C GLN A 121 4.00 -27.39 1.91
N ARG A 122 4.41 -26.22 2.40
CA ARG A 122 5.81 -25.92 2.79
C ARG A 122 6.20 -26.53 4.14
N GLY A 123 5.26 -27.03 4.93
CA GLY A 123 5.57 -27.70 6.19
C GLY A 123 5.16 -26.93 7.45
N TYR A 124 4.36 -25.89 7.32
CA TYR A 124 3.84 -25.11 8.45
C TYR A 124 2.51 -25.63 8.96
N HIS A 125 2.30 -25.59 10.26
CA HIS A 125 0.95 -25.41 10.77
C HIS A 125 0.49 -24.00 10.36
N VAL A 126 -0.80 -23.84 10.08
CA VAL A 126 -1.35 -22.54 9.67
C VAL A 126 -2.53 -22.18 10.55
N LEU A 127 -2.58 -20.95 11.01
CA LEU A 127 -3.68 -20.39 11.78
C LEU A 127 -4.00 -18.99 11.25
N ALA A 128 -4.97 -18.91 10.34
CA ALA A 128 -5.48 -17.64 9.86
C ALA A 128 -6.67 -17.19 10.71
N TYR A 129 -6.78 -15.91 11.02
CA TYR A 129 -7.90 -15.38 11.76
C TYR A 129 -8.37 -14.03 11.25
N SER A 130 -9.65 -13.74 11.43
CA SER A 130 -10.20 -12.41 11.22
C SER A 130 -10.02 -11.60 12.51
N PRO A 131 -9.41 -10.41 12.44
CA PRO A 131 -9.38 -9.49 13.58
C PRO A 131 -10.79 -9.20 14.11
N ARG A 132 -10.88 -8.70 15.35
CA ARG A 132 -12.14 -8.33 15.97
C ARG A 132 -12.95 -7.36 15.09
N GLY A 133 -14.28 -7.51 15.07
CA GLY A 133 -15.19 -6.68 14.29
C GLY A 133 -15.19 -6.94 12.77
N ILE A 134 -14.18 -7.62 12.23
CA ILE A 134 -14.09 -7.92 10.80
C ILE A 134 -15.04 -9.05 10.40
N GLY A 135 -15.72 -8.88 9.27
CA GLY A 135 -16.57 -9.87 8.64
C GLY A 135 -18.02 -9.42 8.44
N ILE A 136 -18.72 -10.05 7.50
CA ILE A 136 -20.14 -9.85 7.23
C ILE A 136 -20.93 -10.82 8.10
N LYS A 137 -21.94 -10.34 8.80
CA LYS A 137 -22.82 -11.15 9.67
C LYS A 137 -23.37 -12.39 8.93
N GLY A 138 -23.15 -13.55 9.52
CA GLY A 138 -23.58 -14.84 8.95
C GLY A 138 -22.51 -15.56 8.12
N TRP A 139 -21.36 -14.95 7.89
CA TRP A 139 -20.23 -15.64 7.25
C TRP A 139 -19.38 -16.40 8.29
N PRO A 140 -18.78 -17.55 7.93
CA PRO A 140 -17.96 -18.33 8.84
C PRO A 140 -16.72 -17.57 9.31
N SER A 141 -16.22 -16.64 8.51
CA SER A 141 -15.04 -15.81 8.78
C SER A 141 -15.31 -14.56 9.61
N THR A 142 -16.52 -14.36 10.14
CA THR A 142 -16.87 -13.19 10.93
C THR A 142 -16.44 -13.33 12.39
N SER A 143 -15.66 -12.37 12.88
CA SER A 143 -15.30 -12.21 14.30
C SER A 143 -16.27 -11.29 15.04
N GLU A 144 -16.39 -11.51 16.36
CA GLU A 144 -17.16 -10.63 17.25
C GLU A 144 -16.38 -9.36 17.60
N GLY A 145 -17.03 -8.42 18.31
CA GLY A 145 -16.43 -7.19 18.81
C GLY A 145 -16.42 -6.05 17.80
N PHE A 146 -15.65 -5.03 18.11
CA PHE A 146 -15.45 -3.82 17.28
C PHE A 146 -14.03 -3.80 16.71
N VAL A 147 -13.88 -3.22 15.53
CA VAL A 147 -12.57 -3.06 14.86
C VAL A 147 -11.69 -2.11 15.68
N ASP A 148 -10.47 -2.51 16.02
CA ASP A 148 -9.54 -1.73 16.84
C ASP A 148 -8.40 -1.07 16.03
N VAL A 149 -8.36 -1.32 14.73
CA VAL A 149 -7.39 -0.73 13.79
C VAL A 149 -5.93 -0.96 14.20
N ALA A 150 -5.57 -2.22 14.43
CA ALA A 150 -4.26 -2.64 14.93
C ALA A 150 -3.86 -2.00 16.27
N GLY A 151 -4.84 -1.73 17.13
CA GLY A 151 -4.64 -1.16 18.44
C GLY A 151 -4.40 -2.18 19.56
N PRO A 152 -4.45 -1.72 20.82
CA PRO A 152 -4.15 -2.58 21.98
C PRO A 152 -5.00 -3.84 22.10
N ASN A 153 -6.27 -3.80 21.65
CA ASN A 153 -7.11 -4.98 21.66
C ASN A 153 -6.67 -6.00 20.60
N ASP A 154 -6.29 -5.55 19.40
CA ASP A 154 -5.75 -6.45 18.36
C ASP A 154 -4.43 -7.10 18.80
N TRP A 155 -3.59 -6.39 19.58
CA TRP A 155 -2.35 -6.96 20.11
C TRP A 155 -2.66 -8.08 21.13
N ALA A 156 -3.60 -7.82 22.03
CA ALA A 156 -4.05 -8.79 23.03
C ALA A 156 -4.73 -10.01 22.37
N ASP A 157 -5.51 -9.77 21.31
CA ASP A 157 -6.10 -10.82 20.49
C ASP A 157 -5.02 -11.68 19.83
N GLY A 158 -4.01 -11.05 19.23
CA GLY A 158 -2.87 -11.75 18.64
C GLY A 158 -2.14 -12.63 19.63
N SER A 159 -1.94 -12.17 20.88
CA SER A 159 -1.38 -12.98 21.96
C SER A 159 -2.29 -14.15 22.32
N SER A 160 -3.62 -13.97 22.38
CA SER A 160 -4.58 -15.06 22.60
C SER A 160 -4.60 -16.08 21.45
N VAL A 161 -4.37 -15.61 20.22
CA VAL A 161 -4.21 -16.50 19.05
C VAL A 161 -2.91 -17.31 19.15
N ILE A 162 -1.82 -16.74 19.66
CA ILE A 162 -0.59 -17.49 19.95
C ILE A 162 -0.83 -18.52 21.05
N ASP A 163 -1.57 -18.19 22.12
CA ASP A 163 -1.92 -19.14 23.18
C ASP A 163 -2.68 -20.35 22.59
N TYR A 164 -3.70 -20.09 21.77
CA TYR A 164 -4.42 -21.16 21.07
C TYR A 164 -3.49 -22.00 20.17
N ALA A 165 -2.56 -21.37 19.47
CA ALA A 165 -1.59 -22.08 18.62
C ALA A 165 -0.68 -22.97 19.45
N GLN A 166 -0.20 -22.52 20.61
CA GLN A 166 0.63 -23.31 21.54
C GLN A 166 -0.13 -24.54 22.05
N GLU A 167 -1.37 -24.36 22.47
CA GLU A 167 -2.20 -25.46 22.98
C GLU A 167 -2.60 -26.48 21.88
N SER A 168 -2.88 -26.00 20.68
CA SER A 168 -3.42 -26.83 19.60
C SER A 168 -2.37 -27.51 18.74
N PHE A 169 -1.24 -26.86 18.50
CA PHE A 169 -0.21 -27.31 17.56
C PHE A 169 1.13 -27.67 18.21
N GLU A 170 1.41 -27.16 19.40
CA GLU A 170 2.71 -27.31 20.07
C GLU A 170 3.86 -26.90 19.11
N PRO A 171 3.82 -25.68 18.53
CA PRO A 171 4.72 -25.31 17.46
C PRO A 171 6.15 -25.12 17.94
N SER A 172 7.12 -25.48 17.10
CA SER A 172 8.54 -25.25 17.38
C SER A 172 8.95 -23.78 17.32
N ARG A 173 8.26 -22.98 16.50
CA ARG A 173 8.42 -21.53 16.29
C ARG A 173 7.10 -20.90 15.86
N VAL A 174 6.98 -19.58 16.08
CA VAL A 174 5.80 -18.80 15.70
C VAL A 174 6.21 -17.72 14.73
N GLY A 175 5.65 -17.73 13.53
CA GLY A 175 5.78 -16.64 12.56
C GLY A 175 4.46 -15.96 12.29
N PHE A 176 4.52 -14.70 11.91
CA PHE A 176 3.37 -13.94 11.42
C PHE A 176 3.55 -13.58 9.95
N LEU A 177 2.47 -13.69 9.20
CA LEU A 177 2.37 -13.19 7.83
C LEU A 177 1.08 -12.41 7.70
N GLY A 178 1.17 -11.11 7.41
CA GLY A 178 -0.01 -10.28 7.20
C GLY A 178 0.15 -9.40 5.97
N GLU A 179 -0.97 -9.11 5.33
CA GLU A 179 -1.09 -8.12 4.27
C GLU A 179 -1.97 -6.98 4.76
N SER A 180 -1.65 -5.72 4.39
CA SER A 180 -2.46 -4.55 4.74
C SER A 180 -2.68 -4.45 6.27
N TYR A 181 -3.92 -4.43 6.73
CA TYR A 181 -4.28 -4.43 8.14
C TYR A 181 -3.60 -5.57 8.91
N GLY A 182 -3.58 -6.77 8.33
CA GLY A 182 -2.89 -7.91 8.92
C GLY A 182 -1.39 -7.70 9.08
N SER A 183 -0.76 -6.89 8.23
CA SER A 183 0.66 -6.58 8.33
C SER A 183 0.99 -5.71 9.55
N GLY A 184 0.16 -4.69 9.81
CA GLY A 184 0.29 -3.86 11.00
C GLY A 184 0.05 -4.66 12.28
N ILE A 185 -1.00 -5.47 12.31
CA ILE A 185 -1.25 -6.38 13.44
C ILE A 185 -0.04 -7.30 13.67
N SER A 186 0.52 -7.89 12.61
CA SER A 186 1.67 -8.80 12.71
C SER A 186 2.88 -8.13 13.38
N GLN A 187 3.22 -6.91 12.97
CA GLN A 187 4.32 -6.13 13.56
C GLN A 187 4.03 -5.76 15.02
N LEU A 188 2.81 -5.31 15.30
CA LEU A 188 2.44 -4.81 16.63
C LEU A 188 2.27 -5.94 17.64
N VAL A 189 1.72 -7.10 17.25
CA VAL A 189 1.73 -8.31 18.10
C VAL A 189 3.17 -8.73 18.40
N ALA A 190 4.04 -8.75 17.39
CA ALA A 190 5.46 -9.08 17.59
C ALA A 190 6.14 -8.12 18.57
N ALA A 191 5.83 -6.83 18.55
CA ALA A 191 6.36 -5.84 19.48
C ALA A 191 5.76 -5.96 20.91
N HIS A 192 4.50 -6.43 21.05
CA HIS A 192 3.75 -6.35 22.32
C HIS A 192 3.46 -7.69 22.99
N ASP A 193 3.62 -8.85 22.31
CA ASP A 193 3.35 -10.14 22.96
C ASP A 193 4.15 -10.26 24.28
N PRO A 194 3.46 -10.44 25.43
CA PRO A 194 4.12 -10.37 26.74
C PRO A 194 5.21 -11.43 26.94
N ALA A 195 5.08 -12.57 26.27
CA ALA A 195 6.02 -13.67 26.35
C ALA A 195 7.08 -13.65 25.23
N ALA A 196 7.05 -12.64 24.35
CA ALA A 196 7.98 -12.46 23.23
C ALA A 196 8.14 -13.72 22.36
N ARG A 197 7.03 -14.34 21.97
CA ARG A 197 7.00 -15.66 21.30
C ARG A 197 7.10 -15.61 19.79
N VAL A 198 7.12 -14.42 19.18
CA VAL A 198 7.19 -14.28 17.73
C VAL A 198 8.63 -14.36 17.25
N ASP A 199 8.91 -15.31 16.34
CA ASP A 199 10.25 -15.59 15.82
C ASP A 199 10.55 -14.89 14.48
N ALA A 200 9.53 -14.58 13.67
CA ALA A 200 9.69 -13.86 12.40
C ALA A 200 8.38 -13.20 11.96
N VAL A 201 8.50 -12.09 11.21
CA VAL A 201 7.37 -11.36 10.65
C VAL A 201 7.53 -11.16 9.14
N VAL A 202 6.42 -11.32 8.41
CA VAL A 202 6.23 -10.86 7.03
C VAL A 202 5.08 -9.86 7.02
N ALA A 203 5.39 -8.61 6.68
CA ALA A 203 4.46 -7.48 6.65
C ALA A 203 4.35 -6.96 5.20
N LEU A 204 3.29 -7.38 4.49
CA LEU A 204 3.07 -7.07 3.08
C LEU A 204 2.15 -5.86 2.94
N SER A 205 2.41 -4.99 1.94
CA SER A 205 1.66 -3.74 1.68
C SER A 205 1.38 -2.99 2.99
N THR A 206 2.43 -2.73 3.75
CA THR A 206 2.37 -2.29 5.15
C THR A 206 2.45 -0.79 5.32
N TRP A 207 2.15 -0.31 6.53
CA TRP A 207 2.45 1.05 6.96
C TRP A 207 3.59 1.07 8.00
N GLY A 208 4.35 2.17 8.03
CA GLY A 208 5.30 2.46 9.10
C GLY A 208 4.66 3.24 10.24
N ASN A 209 3.98 4.33 9.87
CA ASN A 209 3.26 5.21 10.79
C ASN A 209 1.85 5.45 10.24
N LEU A 210 0.81 4.99 10.96
CA LEU A 210 -0.57 5.09 10.52
C LEU A 210 -1.05 6.55 10.50
N ALA A 211 -0.63 7.34 11.47
CA ALA A 211 -1.03 8.75 11.55
C ALA A 211 -0.52 9.51 10.32
N THR A 212 0.78 9.44 10.02
CA THR A 212 1.37 10.15 8.86
C THR A 212 1.00 9.52 7.52
N SER A 213 0.65 8.23 7.47
CA SER A 213 0.12 7.63 6.24
C SER A 213 -1.25 8.17 5.83
N LEU A 214 -2.09 8.58 6.79
CA LEU A 214 -3.45 9.03 6.53
C LEU A 214 -3.65 10.54 6.78
N TYR A 215 -2.70 11.19 7.46
CA TYR A 215 -2.69 12.63 7.69
C TYR A 215 -1.26 13.14 7.74
N ASP A 216 -0.76 13.63 6.61
CA ASP A 216 0.57 14.23 6.49
C ASP A 216 0.49 15.63 5.87
N ASN A 217 1.48 16.47 6.17
CA ASN A 217 1.56 17.85 5.68
C ASN A 217 0.24 18.64 5.84
N GLY A 218 -0.50 18.42 6.94
CA GLY A 218 -1.79 19.05 7.20
C GLY A 218 -2.94 18.57 6.29
N THR A 219 -2.73 17.54 5.49
CA THR A 219 -3.71 17.02 4.52
C THR A 219 -4.20 15.63 4.90
N ARG A 220 -5.51 15.42 4.92
CA ARG A 220 -6.14 14.14 5.25
C ARG A 220 -6.35 13.33 3.97
N HIS A 221 -6.05 12.03 4.01
CA HIS A 221 -6.33 11.08 2.96
C HIS A 221 -7.80 10.61 3.06
N LEU A 222 -8.72 11.46 2.62
CA LEU A 222 -10.15 11.26 2.85
C LEU A 222 -10.71 10.06 2.15
N GLU A 223 -10.38 9.85 0.87
CA GLU A 223 -10.91 8.74 0.08
C GLU A 223 -10.45 7.39 0.67
N ALA A 224 -9.21 7.30 1.12
CA ALA A 224 -8.66 6.12 1.78
C ALA A 224 -9.47 5.73 3.03
N VAL A 225 -9.72 6.70 3.93
CA VAL A 225 -10.48 6.43 5.17
C VAL A 225 -11.95 6.12 4.87
N GLN A 226 -12.57 6.81 3.92
CA GLN A 226 -13.96 6.51 3.48
C GLN A 226 -14.08 5.10 2.90
N ALA A 227 -13.11 4.67 2.09
CA ALA A 227 -13.05 3.33 1.54
C ALA A 227 -12.87 2.27 2.65
N LEU A 228 -11.95 2.49 3.59
CA LEU A 228 -11.76 1.59 4.73
C LEU A 228 -13.05 1.43 5.55
N ILE A 229 -13.78 2.51 5.82
CA ILE A 229 -15.08 2.43 6.50
C ILE A 229 -16.05 1.54 5.71
N ALA A 230 -16.14 1.72 4.40
CA ALA A 230 -17.03 0.93 3.54
C ALA A 230 -16.64 -0.56 3.49
N PHE A 231 -15.34 -0.89 3.61
CA PHE A 231 -14.82 -2.27 3.56
C PHE A 231 -14.99 -3.07 4.85
N THR A 232 -15.47 -2.50 5.93
CA THR A 232 -15.69 -3.24 7.18
C THR A 232 -16.78 -4.32 7.07
N GLY A 233 -17.66 -4.21 6.08
CA GLY A 233 -18.74 -5.17 5.84
C GLY A 233 -19.99 -4.96 6.69
N GLY A 234 -20.20 -3.75 7.23
CA GLY A 234 -21.39 -3.38 8.00
C GLY A 234 -21.50 -1.90 8.30
N PRO A 235 -22.59 -1.46 8.92
CA PRO A 235 -22.77 -0.08 9.35
C PRO A 235 -21.69 0.35 10.36
N LEU A 236 -21.37 1.64 10.39
CA LEU A 236 -20.33 2.20 11.26
C LEU A 236 -20.57 1.84 12.74
N GLU A 237 -21.79 1.97 13.21
CA GLU A 237 -22.22 1.70 14.59
C GLU A 237 -22.15 0.22 15.00
N GLU A 238 -22.15 -0.70 14.04
CA GLU A 238 -21.96 -2.12 14.29
C GLU A 238 -20.49 -2.55 14.24
N LYS A 239 -19.63 -1.72 13.62
CA LYS A 239 -18.23 -2.04 13.35
C LYS A 239 -17.26 -1.34 14.28
N PHE A 240 -17.60 -0.17 14.79
CA PHE A 240 -16.74 0.64 15.63
C PHE A 240 -17.44 1.01 16.93
N ASP A 241 -16.72 1.03 18.03
CA ASP A 241 -17.22 1.55 19.29
C ASP A 241 -17.43 3.08 19.25
N ASP A 242 -18.06 3.64 20.27
CA ASP A 242 -18.41 5.07 20.32
C ASP A 242 -17.15 5.98 20.22
N GLY A 243 -16.04 5.55 20.80
CA GLY A 243 -14.78 6.28 20.77
C GLY A 243 -14.19 6.34 19.36
N ALA A 244 -14.08 5.19 18.70
CA ALA A 244 -13.60 5.09 17.33
C ALA A 244 -14.53 5.81 16.34
N GLN A 245 -15.85 5.74 16.53
CA GLN A 245 -16.81 6.50 15.73
C GLN A 245 -16.60 8.01 15.87
N GLN A 246 -16.31 8.50 17.09
CA GLN A 246 -16.04 9.92 17.30
C GLN A 246 -14.75 10.34 16.60
N LEU A 247 -13.66 9.56 16.72
CA LEU A 247 -12.39 9.84 16.04
C LEU A 247 -12.55 9.85 14.51
N LEU A 248 -13.32 8.91 13.94
CA LEU A 248 -13.64 8.91 12.51
C LEU A 248 -14.41 10.17 12.08
N LYS A 249 -15.40 10.60 12.88
CA LYS A 249 -16.14 11.86 12.62
C LYS A 249 -15.22 13.07 12.68
N ASP A 250 -14.31 13.10 13.64
CA ASP A 250 -13.35 14.20 13.81
C ASP A 250 -12.35 14.23 12.65
N PHE A 251 -11.80 13.06 12.24
CA PHE A 251 -10.96 12.95 11.06
C PHE A 251 -11.69 13.45 9.81
N LEU A 252 -12.89 12.93 9.52
CA LEU A 252 -13.65 13.29 8.32
C LEU A 252 -14.03 14.77 8.27
N SER A 253 -14.29 15.37 9.42
CA SER A 253 -14.65 16.80 9.52
C SER A 253 -13.44 17.74 9.74
N GLY A 254 -12.23 17.20 9.93
CA GLY A 254 -11.01 18.00 10.20
C GLY A 254 -11.01 18.67 11.57
N ARG A 255 -11.63 18.04 12.57
CA ARG A 255 -11.67 18.54 13.96
C ARG A 255 -10.87 17.63 14.87
N ASN A 256 -10.40 18.17 16.00
CA ASN A 256 -9.68 17.43 17.04
C ASN A 256 -8.55 16.54 16.47
N LEU A 257 -7.86 17.02 15.44
CA LEU A 257 -6.89 16.21 14.69
C LEU A 257 -5.70 15.78 15.56
N ASP A 258 -5.37 16.52 16.62
CA ASP A 258 -4.31 16.12 17.56
C ASP A 258 -4.66 14.80 18.27
N GLU A 259 -5.93 14.59 18.64
CA GLU A 259 -6.41 13.34 19.24
C GLU A 259 -6.40 12.19 18.20
N VAL A 260 -6.78 12.49 16.97
CA VAL A 260 -6.73 11.52 15.85
C VAL A 260 -5.29 11.10 15.56
N VAL A 261 -4.35 12.05 15.53
CA VAL A 261 -2.92 11.78 15.32
C VAL A 261 -2.35 10.95 16.48
N ALA A 262 -2.69 11.27 17.73
CA ALA A 262 -2.25 10.51 18.90
C ALA A 262 -2.75 9.05 18.82
N TRP A 263 -4.02 8.86 18.45
CA TRP A 263 -4.63 7.54 18.27
C TRP A 263 -3.96 6.75 17.13
N GLY A 264 -3.69 7.38 15.99
CA GLY A 264 -2.97 6.75 14.87
C GLY A 264 -1.51 6.43 15.20
N THR A 265 -0.83 7.28 15.99
CA THR A 265 0.55 7.08 16.45
C THR A 265 0.66 5.85 17.36
N GLU A 266 -0.29 5.62 18.26
CA GLU A 266 -0.36 4.41 19.08
C GLU A 266 -0.46 3.13 18.23
N ARG A 267 -1.02 3.21 17.03
CA ARG A 267 -1.26 2.08 16.09
C ARG A 267 -0.19 1.99 15.01
N SER A 268 0.95 2.62 15.25
CA SER A 268 2.05 2.72 14.29
C SER A 268 3.22 1.85 14.73
N PRO A 269 3.68 0.89 13.90
CA PRO A 269 4.88 0.10 14.18
C PRO A 269 6.11 0.95 14.47
N GLU A 270 6.25 2.11 13.84
CA GLU A 270 7.35 3.05 14.06
C GLU A 270 7.46 3.51 15.53
N THR A 271 6.33 3.65 16.22
CA THR A 271 6.28 4.02 17.65
C THR A 271 7.00 3.01 18.53
N TYR A 272 7.03 1.75 18.12
CA TYR A 272 7.55 0.63 18.90
C TYR A 272 8.81 0.00 18.26
N VAL A 273 9.51 0.74 17.42
CA VAL A 273 10.72 0.24 16.73
C VAL A 273 11.80 -0.24 17.71
N ASP A 274 11.93 0.43 18.86
CA ASP A 274 12.92 0.06 19.88
C ASP A 274 12.58 -1.29 20.53
N GLN A 275 11.30 -1.61 20.75
CA GLN A 275 10.84 -2.91 21.23
C GLN A 275 11.13 -4.01 20.19
N THR A 276 10.83 -3.75 18.91
CA THR A 276 11.12 -4.67 17.82
C THR A 276 12.62 -4.95 17.72
N ASN A 277 13.46 -3.91 17.79
CA ASN A 277 14.91 -4.04 17.80
C ASN A 277 15.41 -4.84 19.00
N ALA A 278 14.91 -4.53 20.21
CA ALA A 278 15.31 -5.23 21.43
C ALA A 278 14.94 -6.72 21.43
N ARG A 279 13.84 -7.09 20.74
CA ARG A 279 13.42 -8.49 20.57
C ARG A 279 14.17 -9.24 19.48
N GLY A 280 14.86 -8.53 18.59
CA GLY A 280 15.66 -9.14 17.53
C GLY A 280 14.84 -9.84 16.44
N ILE A 281 13.59 -9.41 16.19
CA ILE A 281 12.66 -10.13 15.33
C ILE A 281 12.97 -9.86 13.84
N PRO A 282 13.36 -10.87 13.05
CA PRO A 282 13.56 -10.74 11.62
C PRO A 282 12.27 -10.31 10.93
N THR A 283 12.32 -9.22 10.16
CA THR A 283 11.12 -8.67 9.54
C THR A 283 11.29 -8.41 8.05
N PHE A 284 10.37 -8.95 7.25
CA PHE A 284 10.23 -8.72 5.83
C PHE A 284 9.10 -7.73 5.58
N PHE A 285 9.37 -6.73 4.76
CA PHE A 285 8.41 -5.68 4.38
C PHE A 285 8.17 -5.65 2.88
N SER A 286 6.98 -5.24 2.47
CA SER A 286 6.73 -4.75 1.13
C SER A 286 5.90 -3.47 1.14
N ASN A 287 6.10 -2.64 0.10
CA ASN A 287 5.29 -1.47 -0.21
C ASN A 287 5.42 -1.16 -1.71
N THR A 288 4.68 -0.17 -2.22
CA THR A 288 4.64 0.17 -3.65
C THR A 288 4.91 1.65 -3.90
N TRP A 289 5.33 1.97 -5.15
CA TRP A 289 5.65 3.36 -5.52
C TRP A 289 4.42 4.26 -5.74
N HIS A 290 3.29 3.67 -6.16
CA HIS A 290 2.02 4.37 -6.33
C HIS A 290 1.00 3.95 -5.26
N GLU A 291 1.47 3.79 -4.04
CA GLU A 291 0.64 3.40 -2.89
C GLU A 291 -0.34 4.52 -2.52
N THR A 292 -1.63 4.28 -2.75
CA THR A 292 -2.69 5.27 -2.51
C THR A 292 -3.32 5.17 -1.12
N LEU A 293 -3.01 4.11 -0.35
CA LEU A 293 -3.55 3.90 0.98
C LEU A 293 -2.53 4.18 2.08
N PHE A 294 -1.34 3.57 1.99
CA PHE A 294 -0.23 3.75 2.94
C PHE A 294 1.05 4.20 2.22
N PRO A 295 1.21 5.49 1.97
CA PRO A 295 2.34 6.03 1.22
C PRO A 295 3.70 5.53 1.68
N VAL A 296 4.65 5.46 0.75
CA VAL A 296 5.92 4.75 0.97
C VAL A 296 6.85 5.42 1.99
N ASN A 297 6.84 6.76 2.11
CA ASN A 297 7.77 7.48 2.99
C ASN A 297 7.74 7.01 4.44
N PRO A 298 6.57 6.86 5.12
CA PRO A 298 6.54 6.36 6.49
C PRO A 298 7.08 4.93 6.66
N VAL A 299 6.98 4.10 5.62
CA VAL A 299 7.56 2.74 5.65
C VAL A 299 9.08 2.79 5.54
N LEU A 300 9.62 3.67 4.69
CA LEU A 300 11.05 3.90 4.57
C LEU A 300 11.63 4.45 5.88
N ASP A 301 10.97 5.42 6.49
CA ASP A 301 11.38 6.03 7.77
C ASP A 301 11.42 4.98 8.90
N LEU A 302 10.42 4.08 9.01
CA LEU A 302 10.46 2.93 9.93
C LEU A 302 11.62 1.98 9.60
N PHE A 303 11.73 1.60 8.32
CA PHE A 303 12.70 0.59 7.89
C PHE A 303 14.14 1.00 8.21
N GLU A 304 14.51 2.26 8.00
CA GLU A 304 15.85 2.76 8.30
C GLU A 304 16.19 2.71 9.80
N ARG A 305 15.20 2.83 10.68
CA ARG A 305 15.39 2.74 12.14
C ARG A 305 15.51 1.33 12.69
N LEU A 306 15.14 0.30 11.92
CA LEU A 306 15.26 -1.09 12.34
C LEU A 306 16.73 -1.56 12.27
N THR A 307 17.16 -2.30 13.30
CA THR A 307 18.52 -2.88 13.41
C THR A 307 18.53 -4.41 13.38
N VAL A 308 17.35 -5.03 13.27
CA VAL A 308 17.17 -6.49 13.14
C VAL A 308 17.48 -6.97 11.72
N PRO A 309 17.62 -8.28 11.47
CA PRO A 309 17.58 -8.80 10.11
C PRO A 309 16.29 -8.30 9.42
N LYS A 310 16.47 -7.57 8.33
CA LYS A 310 15.35 -6.88 7.65
C LYS A 310 15.45 -6.96 6.14
N ARG A 311 14.29 -6.98 5.49
CA ARG A 311 14.17 -6.93 4.04
C ARG A 311 13.01 -6.01 3.68
N LEU A 312 13.20 -5.11 2.72
CA LEU A 312 12.15 -4.29 2.11
C LEU A 312 12.12 -4.53 0.60
N ASN A 313 11.00 -4.98 0.11
CA ASN A 313 10.69 -5.01 -1.31
C ASN A 313 9.81 -3.83 -1.68
N LEU A 314 10.29 -3.03 -2.65
CA LEU A 314 9.56 -1.90 -3.21
C LEU A 314 9.15 -2.28 -4.64
N TRP A 315 7.84 -2.34 -4.87
CA TRP A 315 7.26 -2.79 -6.13
C TRP A 315 6.67 -1.62 -6.92
N ILE A 316 6.52 -1.80 -8.23
CA ILE A 316 5.54 -1.00 -8.97
C ILE A 316 4.15 -1.45 -8.56
N GLY A 317 3.15 -0.61 -8.71
CA GLY A 317 1.77 -0.96 -8.39
C GLY A 317 1.19 -0.13 -7.26
N ASP A 318 0.10 -0.61 -6.70
CA ASP A 318 -0.66 0.01 -5.62
C ASP A 318 -0.92 -1.02 -4.52
N HIS A 319 -1.61 -0.64 -3.47
CA HIS A 319 -1.89 -1.44 -2.28
C HIS A 319 -2.36 -2.87 -2.59
N GLY A 320 -1.64 -3.85 -2.11
CA GLY A 320 -1.94 -5.28 -2.31
C GLY A 320 -1.82 -5.79 -3.75
N ALA A 321 -1.53 -4.94 -4.74
CA ALA A 321 -1.48 -5.35 -6.14
C ALA A 321 -0.36 -6.36 -6.43
N PRO A 322 0.86 -6.23 -5.89
CA PRO A 322 1.92 -7.20 -6.13
C PRO A 322 1.69 -8.54 -5.43
N GLU A 323 1.22 -8.54 -4.20
CA GLU A 323 1.09 -9.72 -3.37
C GLU A 323 -0.25 -10.45 -3.58
N GLY A 324 -1.31 -9.68 -3.84
CA GLY A 324 -2.67 -10.19 -3.96
C GLY A 324 -2.82 -11.38 -4.91
N PRO A 325 -2.26 -11.33 -6.13
CA PRO A 325 -2.31 -12.46 -7.04
C PRO A 325 -1.76 -13.76 -6.44
N GLY A 326 -0.60 -13.71 -5.80
CA GLY A 326 0.01 -14.89 -5.18
C GLY A 326 -0.76 -15.40 -3.95
N LEU A 327 -1.27 -14.47 -3.11
CA LEU A 327 -2.06 -14.81 -1.93
C LEU A 327 -3.42 -15.41 -2.28
N ALA A 328 -4.07 -14.93 -3.33
CA ALA A 328 -5.38 -15.40 -3.78
C ALA A 328 -5.33 -16.63 -4.72
N GLY A 329 -4.15 -17.06 -5.13
CA GLY A 329 -3.98 -18.24 -5.99
C GLY A 329 -4.07 -17.98 -7.48
N LEU A 330 -3.85 -16.76 -7.92
CA LEU A 330 -4.08 -16.30 -9.29
C LEU A 330 -2.90 -16.49 -10.24
N VAL A 331 -1.78 -16.96 -9.73
CA VAL A 331 -0.58 -17.25 -10.53
C VAL A 331 -0.60 -18.66 -11.12
N LEU A 332 -1.61 -19.46 -10.80
CA LEU A 332 -1.77 -20.81 -11.31
C LEU A 332 -2.12 -20.78 -12.81
N GLY A 333 -1.33 -21.47 -13.63
CA GLY A 333 -1.54 -21.57 -15.07
C GLY A 333 -1.37 -20.27 -15.86
N VAL A 334 -0.97 -19.18 -15.22
CA VAL A 334 -0.74 -17.89 -15.89
C VAL A 334 0.75 -17.68 -16.09
N PRO A 335 1.26 -17.66 -17.34
CA PRO A 335 2.67 -17.45 -17.63
C PRO A 335 3.03 -15.96 -17.52
N PHE A 336 2.90 -15.37 -16.32
CA PHE A 336 3.32 -14.01 -16.03
C PHE A 336 4.63 -14.04 -15.25
N PRO A 337 5.75 -13.71 -15.90
CA PRO A 337 6.98 -13.51 -15.16
C PRO A 337 6.77 -12.45 -14.08
N GLY A 338 7.12 -12.76 -12.84
CA GLY A 338 7.08 -11.82 -11.73
C GLY A 338 5.82 -11.80 -10.87
N LEU A 339 4.65 -12.30 -11.34
CA LEU A 339 3.43 -12.29 -10.50
C LEU A 339 3.54 -13.12 -9.22
N ALA A 340 4.34 -14.18 -9.22
CA ALA A 340 4.55 -15.03 -8.05
C ALA A 340 5.73 -14.57 -7.19
N GLU A 341 6.57 -13.67 -7.67
CA GLU A 341 7.82 -13.28 -7.01
C GLU A 341 7.60 -12.62 -5.65
N PRO A 342 6.59 -11.72 -5.45
CA PRO A 342 6.35 -11.10 -4.15
C PRO A 342 6.05 -12.12 -3.05
N THR A 343 5.15 -13.06 -3.29
CA THR A 343 4.80 -14.10 -2.31
C THR A 343 5.90 -15.17 -2.19
N ARG A 344 6.61 -15.50 -3.26
CA ARG A 344 7.73 -16.43 -3.22
C ARG A 344 8.84 -15.93 -2.28
N GLU A 345 9.27 -14.67 -2.41
CA GLU A 345 10.29 -14.08 -1.54
C GLU A 345 9.82 -14.00 -0.08
N ALA A 346 8.55 -13.70 0.15
CA ALA A 346 7.96 -13.71 1.49
C ALA A 346 8.00 -15.12 2.13
N TYR A 347 7.68 -16.16 1.36
CA TYR A 347 7.75 -17.54 1.83
C TYR A 347 9.19 -18.01 2.05
N GLU A 348 10.14 -17.64 1.19
CA GLU A 348 11.58 -17.95 1.37
C GLU A 348 12.14 -17.32 2.65
N TRP A 349 11.68 -16.11 3.01
CA TRP A 349 12.00 -15.48 4.29
C TRP A 349 11.54 -16.32 5.50
N LEU A 350 10.28 -16.77 5.48
CA LEU A 350 9.74 -17.63 6.53
C LEU A 350 10.48 -18.98 6.57
N ASP A 351 10.74 -19.60 5.41
CA ASP A 351 11.45 -20.89 5.31
C ASP A 351 12.84 -20.80 5.96
N HIS A 352 13.55 -19.69 5.73
CA HIS A 352 14.85 -19.47 6.37
C HIS A 352 14.74 -19.32 7.88
N HIS A 353 13.89 -18.39 8.34
CA HIS A 353 13.86 -18.02 9.76
C HIS A 353 13.09 -19.01 10.64
N LEU A 354 12.09 -19.71 10.12
CA LEU A 354 11.26 -20.62 10.91
C LEU A 354 11.59 -22.10 10.70
N LEU A 355 11.84 -22.53 9.45
CA LEU A 355 12.18 -23.92 9.14
C LEU A 355 13.69 -24.18 9.13
N GLY A 356 14.52 -23.14 9.11
CA GLY A 356 15.97 -23.28 8.99
C GLY A 356 16.43 -23.79 7.62
N VAL A 357 15.63 -23.55 6.57
CA VAL A 357 15.99 -23.92 5.19
C VAL A 357 17.23 -23.13 4.76
N ALA A 358 18.22 -23.85 4.23
CA ALA A 358 19.37 -23.22 3.61
C ALA A 358 18.96 -22.67 2.24
N ASN A 359 18.80 -21.36 2.15
CA ASN A 359 18.50 -20.60 0.95
C ASN A 359 19.32 -19.32 0.92
N ASP A 360 19.12 -18.45 -0.07
CA ASP A 360 19.90 -17.23 -0.32
C ASP A 360 19.47 -16.03 0.53
N VAL A 361 18.47 -16.18 1.41
CA VAL A 361 18.01 -15.08 2.29
C VAL A 361 19.16 -14.39 3.04
N PRO A 362 20.17 -15.10 3.59
CA PRO A 362 21.31 -14.43 4.25
C PRO A 362 22.15 -13.53 3.33
N ASP A 363 22.12 -13.79 2.03
CA ASP A 363 22.90 -13.04 1.03
C ASP A 363 22.09 -11.88 0.41
N TRP A 364 20.82 -11.74 0.78
CA TRP A 364 19.98 -10.66 0.27
C TRP A 364 20.42 -9.30 0.79
N GLN A 365 20.54 -8.33 -0.13
CA GLN A 365 20.63 -6.94 0.29
C GLN A 365 19.34 -6.50 0.99
N PRO A 366 19.38 -5.65 2.02
CA PRO A 366 18.20 -5.26 2.78
C PRO A 366 17.07 -4.64 1.95
N VAL A 367 17.38 -3.87 0.91
CA VAL A 367 16.39 -3.24 0.03
C VAL A 367 16.47 -3.80 -1.38
N LYS A 368 15.31 -4.11 -1.96
CA LYS A 368 15.17 -4.50 -3.37
C LYS A 368 14.01 -3.73 -3.99
N SER A 369 14.32 -2.90 -4.98
CA SER A 369 13.40 -1.92 -5.57
C SER A 369 13.18 -2.18 -7.04
N GLN A 370 11.94 -2.22 -7.50
CA GLN A 370 11.61 -2.07 -8.91
C GLN A 370 11.72 -0.62 -9.35
N SER A 371 12.20 -0.40 -10.59
CA SER A 371 12.13 0.92 -11.23
C SER A 371 10.86 1.00 -12.07
N MET A 372 10.05 2.03 -11.83
CA MET A 372 8.77 2.24 -12.52
C MET A 372 8.95 2.31 -14.04
N PHE A 373 7.99 1.78 -14.80
CA PHE A 373 7.91 1.81 -16.26
C PHE A 373 9.11 1.21 -17.02
N THR A 374 9.95 0.40 -16.36
CA THR A 374 11.07 -0.32 -17.01
C THR A 374 10.68 -1.72 -17.47
N TYR A 375 9.41 -2.08 -17.39
CA TYR A 375 8.86 -3.34 -17.88
C TYR A 375 8.52 -3.27 -19.38
N GLU A 376 8.45 -4.44 -20.03
CA GLU A 376 7.96 -4.55 -21.38
C GLU A 376 6.56 -5.18 -21.40
N THR A 377 5.73 -4.77 -22.35
CA THR A 377 4.37 -5.30 -22.48
C THR A 377 4.09 -5.77 -23.91
N ALA A 378 3.21 -6.78 -24.03
CA ALA A 378 2.63 -7.21 -25.29
C ALA A 378 1.10 -7.11 -25.27
N ALA A 379 0.50 -6.88 -26.44
CA ALA A 379 -0.95 -6.90 -26.60
C ALA A 379 -1.51 -8.30 -26.37
N VAL A 380 -2.65 -8.40 -25.72
CA VAL A 380 -3.40 -9.64 -25.53
C VAL A 380 -4.80 -9.52 -26.15
N PRO A 381 -5.47 -10.64 -26.46
CA PRO A 381 -6.87 -10.61 -26.92
C PRO A 381 -7.75 -9.83 -25.93
N GLY A 382 -8.63 -8.97 -26.44
CA GLY A 382 -9.47 -8.09 -25.59
C GLY A 382 -9.01 -6.64 -25.53
N GLY A 383 -7.85 -6.29 -26.14
CA GLY A 383 -7.38 -4.90 -26.27
C GLY A 383 -6.54 -4.38 -25.08
N THR A 384 -6.31 -5.19 -24.05
CA THR A 384 -5.38 -4.90 -22.96
C THR A 384 -3.94 -5.28 -23.30
N ARG A 385 -3.00 -4.84 -22.49
CA ARG A 385 -1.59 -5.23 -22.56
C ARG A 385 -1.24 -6.11 -21.36
N ARG A 386 -0.15 -6.84 -21.48
CA ARG A 386 0.38 -7.74 -20.45
C ARG A 386 1.87 -7.52 -20.31
N ILE A 387 2.39 -7.47 -19.09
CA ILE A 387 3.83 -7.45 -18.84
C ILE A 387 4.44 -8.78 -19.30
N THR A 388 5.41 -8.71 -20.19
CA THR A 388 6.18 -9.87 -20.72
C THR A 388 7.59 -9.91 -20.15
N VAL A 389 8.15 -8.74 -19.79
CA VAL A 389 9.41 -8.60 -19.07
C VAL A 389 9.12 -7.77 -17.82
N PRO A 390 9.34 -8.30 -16.61
CA PRO A 390 9.12 -7.57 -15.36
C PRO A 390 9.95 -6.29 -15.28
N ALA A 391 9.49 -5.33 -14.49
CA ALA A 391 10.25 -4.12 -14.20
C ALA A 391 11.61 -4.47 -13.58
N ARG A 392 12.65 -3.72 -13.99
CA ARG A 392 14.02 -3.93 -13.51
C ARG A 392 14.08 -3.74 -11.99
N ARG A 393 14.75 -4.65 -11.31
CA ARG A 393 14.99 -4.59 -9.87
C ARG A 393 16.44 -4.23 -9.55
N GLU A 394 16.62 -3.35 -8.58
CA GLU A 394 17.90 -2.92 -8.04
C GLU A 394 17.96 -3.23 -6.55
N THR A 395 19.16 -3.42 -6.01
CA THR A 395 19.36 -3.76 -4.60
C THR A 395 20.29 -2.75 -3.92
N TYR A 396 20.02 -2.45 -2.64
CA TYR A 396 20.76 -1.48 -1.84
C TYR A 396 20.92 -1.98 -0.41
N ALA A 397 22.02 -1.59 0.26
CA ALA A 397 22.24 -1.89 1.68
C ALA A 397 21.30 -1.07 2.59
N SER A 398 20.86 0.11 2.15
CA SER A 398 19.78 0.93 2.72
C SER A 398 19.10 1.72 1.61
N TRP A 399 17.90 2.26 1.85
CA TRP A 399 17.27 3.12 0.85
C TRP A 399 18.01 4.47 0.69
N ASP A 400 18.59 4.98 1.77
CA ASP A 400 19.37 6.22 1.71
C ASP A 400 20.56 6.13 0.75
N GLU A 401 21.17 4.94 0.63
CA GLU A 401 22.26 4.70 -0.33
C GLU A 401 21.82 4.69 -1.80
N ALA A 402 20.52 4.57 -2.07
CA ALA A 402 19.99 4.68 -3.43
C ALA A 402 20.15 6.11 -3.97
N THR A 403 20.17 7.11 -3.09
CA THR A 403 20.40 8.53 -3.46
C THR A 403 21.89 8.85 -3.39
N THR A 404 22.54 9.04 -4.54
CA THR A 404 23.97 9.36 -4.64
C THR A 404 24.25 10.83 -4.94
N GLY A 405 23.22 11.60 -5.33
CA GLY A 405 23.34 13.02 -5.66
C GLY A 405 21.99 13.73 -5.65
N ARG A 406 22.04 15.04 -5.86
CA ARG A 406 20.84 15.88 -5.97
C ARG A 406 21.04 16.94 -7.05
N GLU A 407 19.98 17.24 -7.80
CA GLU A 407 19.90 18.40 -8.69
C GLU A 407 18.86 19.37 -8.16
N THR A 408 19.12 20.68 -8.29
CA THR A 408 18.16 21.73 -7.97
C THR A 408 17.66 22.38 -9.24
N TRP A 409 16.34 22.39 -9.41
CA TRP A 409 15.63 23.04 -10.49
C TRP A 409 14.81 24.20 -9.96
N TYR A 410 15.10 25.42 -10.43
CA TYR A 410 14.39 26.62 -10.03
C TYR A 410 13.21 26.88 -10.95
N LEU A 411 12.08 27.26 -10.36
CA LEU A 411 10.88 27.61 -11.09
C LEU A 411 10.97 29.06 -11.57
N THR A 412 10.61 29.30 -12.82
CA THR A 412 10.57 30.63 -13.41
C THR A 412 9.14 31.13 -13.58
N GLY A 413 8.94 32.44 -13.48
CA GLY A 413 7.70 33.08 -13.92
C GLY A 413 7.62 33.06 -15.45
N ALA A 414 6.44 32.79 -15.98
CA ALA A 414 6.12 32.99 -17.39
C ALA A 414 5.07 34.10 -17.52
N GLY A 415 4.72 34.52 -18.75
CA GLY A 415 3.58 35.40 -18.98
C GLY A 415 2.26 34.73 -18.51
N ALA A 416 1.21 35.50 -18.30
CA ALA A 416 -0.02 35.10 -17.61
C ALA A 416 -0.72 33.84 -18.16
N THR A 417 -0.39 33.38 -19.36
CA THR A 417 -1.01 32.22 -20.03
C THR A 417 -0.01 31.14 -20.46
N ALA A 418 1.29 31.33 -20.23
CA ALA A 418 2.32 30.35 -20.63
C ALA A 418 2.78 29.53 -19.42
N ASP A 419 3.12 28.25 -19.65
CA ASP A 419 3.79 27.40 -18.66
C ASP A 419 5.14 28.01 -18.24
N GLY A 420 5.53 27.81 -16.97
CA GLY A 420 6.86 28.18 -16.48
C GLY A 420 7.94 27.19 -16.93
N SER A 421 9.19 27.53 -16.67
CA SER A 421 10.33 26.64 -16.92
C SER A 421 10.98 26.20 -15.62
N LEU A 422 11.52 24.99 -15.63
CA LEU A 422 12.46 24.49 -14.62
C LEU A 422 13.87 24.71 -15.15
N THR A 423 14.69 25.48 -14.44
CA THR A 423 16.04 25.87 -14.85
C THR A 423 17.07 25.62 -13.75
N ASP A 424 18.35 25.61 -14.12
CA ASP A 424 19.47 25.48 -13.18
C ASP A 424 19.85 26.80 -12.48
N LYS A 425 19.17 27.91 -12.80
CA LYS A 425 19.46 29.22 -12.24
C LYS A 425 18.34 29.74 -11.37
N PRO A 426 18.66 30.32 -10.20
CA PRO A 426 17.65 30.93 -9.33
C PRO A 426 16.86 32.02 -10.08
N ALA A 427 15.54 32.00 -9.87
CA ALA A 427 14.62 33.01 -10.37
C ALA A 427 13.69 33.46 -9.26
N ALA A 428 13.63 34.75 -9.00
CA ALA A 428 12.81 35.36 -7.97
C ALA A 428 12.01 36.54 -8.50
N GLY A 429 11.09 37.07 -7.68
CA GLY A 429 10.32 38.28 -8.02
C GLY A 429 9.18 38.02 -9.01
N TRP A 430 8.70 36.79 -9.12
CA TRP A 430 7.55 36.43 -9.94
C TRP A 430 6.44 35.79 -9.11
N SER A 431 5.22 35.87 -9.59
CA SER A 431 4.08 35.16 -9.06
C SER A 431 3.11 34.76 -10.17
N ARG A 432 2.38 33.66 -9.96
CA ARG A 432 1.33 33.14 -10.83
C ARG A 432 0.17 32.69 -9.98
N GLU A 433 -1.03 32.76 -10.49
CA GLU A 433 -2.23 32.41 -9.76
C GLU A 433 -3.08 31.40 -10.51
N PHE A 434 -3.86 30.63 -9.78
CA PHE A 434 -4.84 29.71 -10.29
C PHE A 434 -6.07 29.68 -9.38
N GLN A 435 -7.21 29.23 -9.90
CA GLN A 435 -8.41 29.02 -9.14
C GLN A 435 -8.37 27.64 -8.48
N ALA A 436 -8.10 27.62 -7.17
CA ALA A 436 -8.07 26.39 -6.38
C ALA A 436 -9.48 25.84 -6.14
N GLY A 437 -9.60 24.56 -5.83
CA GLY A 437 -10.86 23.89 -5.49
C GLY A 437 -11.60 23.23 -6.66
N ALA A 438 -11.22 23.48 -7.91
CA ALA A 438 -11.68 22.70 -9.05
C ALA A 438 -10.90 21.40 -9.20
N LEU A 439 -11.55 20.31 -9.60
CA LEU A 439 -10.87 19.11 -10.06
C LEU A 439 -10.25 19.38 -11.43
N THR A 440 -9.07 18.81 -11.65
CA THR A 440 -8.33 18.92 -12.90
C THR A 440 -8.02 17.52 -13.44
N SER A 441 -7.55 17.43 -14.68
CA SER A 441 -7.05 16.18 -15.25
C SER A 441 -5.65 15.77 -14.75
N SER A 442 -4.98 16.64 -13.96
CA SER A 442 -3.78 16.27 -13.20
C SER A 442 -4.18 15.71 -11.84
N LEU A 443 -4.22 14.39 -11.71
CA LEU A 443 -4.64 13.64 -10.53
C LEU A 443 -3.57 12.62 -10.13
N ALA A 444 -3.55 12.26 -8.85
CA ALA A 444 -2.73 11.16 -8.35
C ALA A 444 -3.16 9.79 -8.88
N GLY A 445 -4.42 9.67 -9.26
CA GLY A 445 -5.04 8.47 -9.80
C GLY A 445 -6.29 8.08 -9.03
N GLU A 446 -6.82 6.90 -9.33
CA GLU A 446 -7.95 6.30 -8.62
C GLU A 446 -7.44 5.43 -7.48
N LEU A 447 -8.00 5.59 -6.28
CA LEU A 447 -7.64 4.82 -5.08
C LEU A 447 -7.58 3.32 -5.38
N LEU A 448 -6.49 2.66 -5.01
CA LEU A 448 -6.19 1.23 -5.19
C LEU A 448 -6.05 0.75 -6.64
N LYS A 449 -6.39 1.56 -7.64
CA LYS A 449 -6.50 1.10 -9.03
C LYS A 449 -5.44 1.64 -9.98
N ALA A 450 -4.99 2.87 -9.79
CA ALA A 450 -4.04 3.48 -10.72
C ALA A 450 -2.73 2.68 -10.78
N GLY A 451 -2.13 2.42 -9.64
CA GLY A 451 -0.95 1.58 -9.54
C GLY A 451 -1.22 0.11 -9.83
N GLN A 452 -2.42 -0.43 -9.50
CA GLN A 452 -2.80 -1.78 -9.90
C GLN A 452 -2.80 -1.93 -11.44
N ARG A 453 -3.31 -0.94 -12.17
CA ARG A 453 -3.24 -0.94 -13.64
C ARG A 453 -1.80 -0.96 -14.14
N GLU A 454 -0.87 -0.26 -13.48
CA GLU A 454 0.55 -0.35 -13.80
C GLU A 454 1.11 -1.75 -13.56
N TRP A 455 0.80 -2.39 -12.42
CA TRP A 455 1.22 -3.75 -12.11
C TRP A 455 0.81 -4.77 -13.19
N PHE A 456 -0.34 -4.56 -13.81
CA PHE A 456 -0.83 -5.40 -14.93
C PHE A 456 -0.41 -4.88 -16.32
N GLY A 457 0.40 -3.83 -16.42
CA GLY A 457 0.94 -3.31 -17.68
C GLY A 457 0.01 -2.38 -18.47
N ASN A 458 -1.02 -1.83 -17.82
CA ASN A 458 -2.01 -0.94 -18.42
C ASN A 458 -2.16 0.37 -17.63
N PRO A 459 -1.07 1.12 -17.38
CA PRO A 459 -1.13 2.36 -16.62
C PRO A 459 -1.95 3.42 -17.35
N ASP A 460 -2.58 4.31 -16.59
CA ASP A 460 -3.30 5.44 -17.15
C ASP A 460 -2.33 6.44 -17.80
N PRO A 461 -2.55 6.85 -19.04
CA PRO A 461 -1.78 7.90 -19.67
C PRO A 461 -2.34 9.28 -19.29
N TYR A 462 -1.44 10.24 -19.11
CA TYR A 462 -1.78 11.66 -19.02
C TYR A 462 -1.33 12.39 -20.28
N LYS A 463 -1.95 13.54 -20.57
CA LYS A 463 -1.53 14.42 -21.64
C LYS A 463 -1.36 15.84 -21.09
N LEU A 464 -0.14 16.31 -21.05
CA LEU A 464 0.18 17.62 -20.48
C LEU A 464 -0.61 18.77 -21.15
N ALA A 465 -0.91 18.64 -22.44
CA ALA A 465 -1.68 19.64 -23.18
C ALA A 465 -3.17 19.75 -22.77
N GLU A 466 -3.71 18.70 -22.14
CA GLU A 466 -5.11 18.65 -21.71
C GLU A 466 -5.31 19.20 -20.28
N PHE A 467 -4.23 19.55 -19.56
CA PHE A 467 -4.31 20.08 -18.19
C PHE A 467 -4.89 21.50 -18.18
N GLU A 468 -5.82 21.76 -17.25
CA GLU A 468 -6.63 22.99 -17.17
C GLU A 468 -5.87 24.14 -16.51
N ARG A 469 -5.19 24.98 -17.31
CA ARG A 469 -4.31 26.08 -16.86
C ARG A 469 -5.00 27.15 -16.00
N ASP A 470 -6.31 27.22 -15.99
CA ASP A 470 -7.04 28.11 -15.09
C ASP A 470 -7.09 27.57 -13.64
N HIS A 471 -6.86 26.26 -13.47
CA HIS A 471 -6.99 25.55 -12.19
C HIS A 471 -5.71 24.90 -11.70
N LEU A 472 -4.61 25.00 -12.45
CA LEU A 472 -3.31 24.46 -12.09
C LEU A 472 -2.19 25.26 -12.76
N LEU A 473 -0.98 25.09 -12.23
CA LEU A 473 0.24 25.67 -12.79
C LEU A 473 1.20 24.57 -13.24
N VAL A 474 1.94 24.81 -14.32
CA VAL A 474 2.91 23.87 -14.88
C VAL A 474 4.26 24.55 -15.04
N TRP A 475 5.33 23.83 -14.72
CA TRP A 475 6.73 24.14 -15.04
C TRP A 475 7.38 22.93 -15.65
N SER A 476 8.12 23.11 -16.74
CA SER A 476 8.81 22.01 -17.44
C SER A 476 10.26 22.34 -17.72
N THR A 477 11.12 21.33 -17.75
CA THR A 477 12.47 21.45 -18.30
C THR A 477 12.42 21.50 -19.82
N ASP A 478 13.53 21.91 -20.45
CA ASP A 478 13.82 21.50 -21.81
C ASP A 478 13.99 19.97 -21.88
N PRO A 479 13.96 19.35 -23.08
CA PRO A 479 14.26 17.93 -23.20
C PRO A 479 15.62 17.60 -22.57
N LEU A 480 15.62 16.70 -21.59
CA LEU A 480 16.81 16.36 -20.83
C LEU A 480 17.69 15.36 -21.60
N THR A 481 18.98 15.51 -21.48
CA THR A 481 19.97 14.58 -22.04
C THR A 481 20.77 13.91 -20.93
N GLY A 482 21.35 12.76 -21.22
CA GLY A 482 22.19 11.99 -20.30
C GLY A 482 23.10 11.03 -21.05
N PRO A 483 23.97 10.33 -20.34
CA PRO A 483 24.80 9.29 -20.95
C PRO A 483 23.92 8.08 -21.32
N GLY A 484 23.63 7.89 -22.60
CA GLY A 484 22.81 6.78 -23.11
C GLY A 484 21.32 7.10 -23.14
N GLU A 485 20.47 6.10 -22.85
CA GLU A 485 19.01 6.18 -22.98
C GLU A 485 18.31 6.84 -21.77
N VAL A 486 19.00 6.99 -20.65
CA VAL A 486 18.46 7.56 -19.40
C VAL A 486 19.07 8.93 -19.15
N ALA A 487 18.22 9.95 -19.06
CA ALA A 487 18.64 11.32 -18.74
C ALA A 487 18.88 11.49 -17.23
N ARG A 488 17.98 10.97 -16.41
CA ARG A 488 18.09 11.05 -14.93
C ARG A 488 17.58 9.76 -14.30
N ARG A 489 18.33 9.26 -13.34
CA ARG A 489 17.90 8.18 -12.45
C ARG A 489 17.39 8.80 -11.16
N ILE A 490 16.08 8.85 -10.98
CA ILE A 490 15.45 9.41 -9.78
C ILE A 490 15.37 8.30 -8.73
N ARG A 491 16.01 8.50 -7.59
CA ARG A 491 16.04 7.56 -6.47
C ARG A 491 15.91 8.35 -5.17
N GLY A 492 14.74 8.31 -4.54
CA GLY A 492 14.47 9.04 -3.30
C GLY A 492 13.26 9.95 -3.38
N ALA A 493 13.06 10.74 -2.33
CA ALA A 493 11.99 11.72 -2.20
C ALA A 493 12.44 13.10 -2.72
N ALA A 494 11.74 13.61 -3.73
CA ALA A 494 11.98 14.95 -4.26
C ALA A 494 11.46 16.00 -3.26
N GLY A 495 12.20 17.11 -3.11
CA GLY A 495 11.81 18.25 -2.28
C GLY A 495 11.18 19.35 -3.12
N VAL A 496 10.09 19.95 -2.63
CA VAL A 496 9.45 21.11 -3.26
C VAL A 496 9.46 22.29 -2.28
N ARG A 497 9.83 23.47 -2.78
CA ARG A 497 9.70 24.72 -2.04
C ARG A 497 8.97 25.74 -2.91
N LEU A 498 7.92 26.36 -2.36
CA LEU A 498 7.11 27.37 -3.03
C LEU A 498 6.81 28.53 -2.05
N THR A 499 6.68 29.76 -2.56
CA THR A 499 6.00 30.83 -1.86
C THR A 499 4.54 30.81 -2.27
N VAL A 500 3.64 30.69 -1.32
CA VAL A 500 2.18 30.59 -1.55
C VAL A 500 1.48 31.76 -0.87
N ARG A 501 0.47 32.31 -1.55
CA ARG A 501 -0.45 33.32 -1.03
C ARG A 501 -1.86 32.86 -1.34
N SER A 502 -2.70 32.82 -0.32
CA SER A 502 -4.12 32.49 -0.46
C SER A 502 -4.99 33.72 -0.23
N SER A 503 -6.13 33.80 -0.93
CA SER A 503 -7.16 34.81 -0.67
C SER A 503 -7.92 34.58 0.65
N VAL A 504 -7.71 33.44 1.30
CA VAL A 504 -8.31 33.03 2.57
C VAL A 504 -7.22 32.55 3.55
N ASP A 505 -7.63 32.17 4.77
CA ASP A 505 -6.71 31.76 5.85
C ASP A 505 -6.15 30.34 5.72
N ALA A 506 -6.39 29.67 4.61
CA ALA A 506 -5.86 28.33 4.33
C ALA A 506 -5.54 28.15 2.85
N ALA A 507 -4.65 27.22 2.54
CA ALA A 507 -4.34 26.80 1.17
C ALA A 507 -3.97 25.32 1.13
N THR A 508 -4.52 24.58 0.18
CA THR A 508 -3.99 23.27 -0.23
C THR A 508 -3.24 23.44 -1.54
N VAL A 509 -2.03 22.91 -1.59
CA VAL A 509 -1.22 22.79 -2.81
C VAL A 509 -0.79 21.33 -2.95
N ILE A 510 -1.00 20.75 -4.12
CA ILE A 510 -0.59 19.39 -4.42
C ILE A 510 0.42 19.47 -5.55
N ALA A 511 1.62 18.96 -5.29
CA ALA A 511 2.67 18.93 -6.29
C ALA A 511 2.75 17.53 -6.92
N TYR A 512 2.73 17.48 -8.24
CA TYR A 512 2.88 16.27 -9.04
C TYR A 512 4.12 16.39 -9.90
N LEU A 513 4.92 15.34 -9.92
CA LEU A 513 6.08 15.24 -10.79
C LEU A 513 5.78 14.28 -11.93
N TYR A 514 5.95 14.75 -13.17
CA TYR A 514 5.68 13.98 -14.38
C TYR A 514 6.93 13.82 -15.24
N ASP A 515 7.05 12.67 -15.87
CA ASP A 515 7.81 12.43 -17.08
C ASP A 515 6.93 12.76 -18.29
N VAL A 516 7.41 13.61 -19.18
CA VAL A 516 6.69 14.04 -20.39
C VAL A 516 7.50 13.62 -21.62
N ALA A 517 6.95 12.69 -22.38
CA ALA A 517 7.54 12.20 -23.63
C ALA A 517 7.47 13.26 -24.75
N PRO A 518 8.28 13.13 -25.82
CA PRO A 518 8.29 14.06 -26.94
C PRO A 518 6.95 14.26 -27.64
N ASP A 519 6.04 13.28 -27.58
CA ASP A 519 4.69 13.35 -28.14
C ASP A 519 3.66 14.03 -27.20
N GLY A 520 4.10 14.47 -26.01
CA GLY A 520 3.26 15.11 -25.00
C GLY A 520 2.52 14.16 -24.07
N THR A 521 2.66 12.85 -24.26
CA THR A 521 2.18 11.84 -23.28
C THR A 521 2.97 11.98 -21.99
N ALA A 522 2.27 11.98 -20.86
CA ALA A 522 2.90 12.12 -19.56
C ALA A 522 2.63 10.90 -18.66
N ARG A 523 3.58 10.61 -17.77
CA ARG A 523 3.50 9.58 -16.73
C ARG A 523 3.78 10.23 -15.39
N ILE A 524 2.95 9.95 -14.41
CA ILE A 524 3.21 10.40 -13.04
C ILE A 524 4.42 9.65 -12.47
N ILE A 525 5.36 10.39 -11.88
CA ILE A 525 6.50 9.83 -11.16
C ILE A 525 6.14 9.73 -9.69
N THR A 526 5.66 10.83 -9.11
CA THR A 526 5.27 10.92 -7.70
C THR A 526 4.46 12.19 -7.46
N HIS A 527 3.85 12.28 -6.30
CA HIS A 527 3.12 13.48 -5.86
C HIS A 527 3.11 13.56 -4.33
N GLU A 528 2.69 14.70 -3.79
CA GLU A 528 2.34 14.87 -2.38
C GLU A 528 1.57 16.16 -2.16
N PRO A 529 0.48 16.15 -1.37
CA PRO A 529 -0.22 17.35 -0.95
C PRO A 529 0.46 18.06 0.23
N TYR A 530 0.16 19.35 0.36
CA TYR A 530 0.42 20.16 1.56
C TYR A 530 -0.74 21.10 1.80
N THR A 531 -1.30 21.06 3.01
CA THR A 531 -2.35 22.00 3.45
C THR A 531 -1.83 22.88 4.57
N ALA A 532 -1.72 24.18 4.29
CA ALA A 532 -1.42 25.22 5.28
C ALA A 532 -2.71 25.81 5.82
N THR A 533 -2.81 25.99 7.14
CA THR A 533 -3.92 26.63 7.84
C THR A 533 -3.42 27.78 8.69
N GLY A 534 -4.30 28.70 9.10
CA GLY A 534 -3.95 29.87 9.89
C GLY A 534 -3.11 30.90 9.12
N LEU A 535 -3.20 30.89 7.80
CA LEU A 535 -2.53 31.86 6.94
C LEU A 535 -3.15 33.25 7.13
N THR A 536 -2.32 34.29 7.02
CA THR A 536 -2.85 35.65 6.85
C THR A 536 -3.27 35.83 5.39
N PRO A 537 -4.55 36.08 5.09
CA PRO A 537 -5.01 36.25 3.72
C PRO A 537 -4.18 37.26 2.93
N ASN A 538 -3.91 36.96 1.68
CA ASN A 538 -3.11 37.80 0.75
C ASN A 538 -1.67 38.08 1.20
N THR A 539 -1.12 37.23 2.10
CA THR A 539 0.27 37.35 2.57
C THR A 539 1.09 36.16 2.09
N ASP A 540 2.32 36.41 1.68
CA ASP A 540 3.25 35.38 1.22
C ASP A 540 3.70 34.47 2.36
N THR A 541 3.58 33.16 2.18
CA THR A 541 4.07 32.13 3.09
C THR A 541 4.92 31.13 2.32
N THR A 542 6.11 30.82 2.82
CA THR A 542 6.96 29.79 2.20
C THR A 542 6.58 28.41 2.72
N LEU A 543 6.23 27.50 1.83
CA LEU A 543 5.98 26.10 2.08
C LEU A 543 7.16 25.28 1.55
N ALA A 544 7.54 24.23 2.28
CA ALA A 544 8.56 23.30 1.86
C ALA A 544 8.21 21.89 2.36
N TRP A 545 8.14 20.92 1.46
CA TRP A 545 7.83 19.54 1.79
C TRP A 545 8.53 18.57 0.84
N ARG A 546 8.54 17.29 1.18
CA ARG A 546 9.04 16.23 0.29
C ARG A 546 7.86 15.49 -0.35
N LEU A 547 8.01 15.14 -1.62
CA LEU A 547 7.07 14.24 -2.30
C LEU A 547 7.30 12.81 -1.81
N GLN A 548 6.41 11.88 -2.19
CA GLN A 548 6.67 10.47 -1.93
C GLN A 548 7.93 10.02 -2.68
N ALA A 549 8.70 9.13 -2.08
CA ALA A 549 9.90 8.59 -2.71
C ALA A 549 9.56 7.82 -3.99
N ALA A 550 10.50 7.79 -4.92
CA ALA A 550 10.33 7.13 -6.20
C ALA A 550 11.61 6.45 -6.68
N SER A 551 11.44 5.40 -7.47
CA SER A 551 12.49 4.78 -8.28
C SER A 551 12.09 4.86 -9.75
N TYR A 552 12.63 5.85 -10.47
CA TYR A 552 12.24 6.19 -11.83
C TYR A 552 13.46 6.49 -12.71
N ASP A 553 13.46 5.97 -13.93
CA ASP A 553 14.47 6.31 -14.93
C ASP A 553 13.83 7.19 -16.01
N LEU A 554 14.11 8.49 -15.93
CA LEU A 554 13.66 9.46 -16.93
C LEU A 554 14.41 9.26 -18.23
N PRO A 555 13.72 8.94 -19.35
CA PRO A 555 14.40 8.70 -20.63
C PRO A 555 15.06 9.95 -21.20
N ALA A 556 16.14 9.78 -21.98
CA ALA A 556 16.76 10.87 -22.74
C ALA A 556 15.79 11.42 -23.80
N GLY A 557 15.74 12.74 -23.96
CA GLY A 557 14.81 13.43 -24.83
C GLY A 557 13.43 13.74 -24.20
N HIS A 558 13.13 13.18 -23.01
CA HIS A 558 11.94 13.52 -22.25
C HIS A 558 12.15 14.79 -21.43
N ARG A 559 11.05 15.34 -20.91
CA ARG A 559 11.03 16.50 -20.02
C ARG A 559 10.57 16.09 -18.65
N LEU A 560 11.09 16.74 -17.64
CA LEU A 560 10.52 16.71 -16.29
C LEU A 560 9.50 17.85 -16.17
N ALA A 561 8.30 17.57 -15.67
CA ALA A 561 7.30 18.59 -15.41
C ALA A 561 6.84 18.55 -13.95
N LEU A 562 6.82 19.72 -13.30
CA LEU A 562 6.20 19.95 -12.00
C LEU A 562 4.85 20.61 -12.23
N VAL A 563 3.79 19.98 -11.72
CA VAL A 563 2.42 20.51 -11.78
C VAL A 563 1.95 20.79 -10.36
N VAL A 564 1.29 21.92 -10.16
CA VAL A 564 0.70 22.30 -8.86
C VAL A 564 -0.76 22.63 -9.06
N ASN A 565 -1.65 21.95 -8.34
CA ASN A 565 -3.07 22.26 -8.24
C ASN A 565 -3.52 22.38 -6.77
N GLY A 566 -4.81 22.59 -6.50
CA GLY A 566 -5.35 22.77 -5.16
C GLY A 566 -6.35 21.69 -4.75
N ARG A 567 -6.62 20.67 -5.57
CA ARG A 567 -7.61 19.64 -5.27
C ARG A 567 -7.32 18.33 -6.00
N ASP A 568 -7.46 17.23 -5.26
CA ASP A 568 -7.44 15.86 -5.76
C ASP A 568 -8.48 15.04 -4.99
N PRO A 569 -9.19 14.08 -5.62
CA PRO A 569 -10.19 13.25 -4.95
C PRO A 569 -9.67 12.48 -3.73
N LEU A 570 -8.41 12.05 -3.76
CA LEU A 570 -7.80 11.28 -2.67
C LEU A 570 -7.74 12.06 -1.35
N TYR A 571 -7.68 13.40 -1.42
CA TYR A 571 -7.28 14.25 -0.31
C TYR A 571 -8.37 15.24 0.13
N SER A 572 -8.27 15.67 1.39
CA SER A 572 -8.94 16.88 1.84
C SER A 572 -8.32 18.11 1.17
N TYR A 573 -9.07 19.18 1.05
CA TYR A 573 -8.57 20.46 0.59
C TYR A 573 -9.08 21.61 1.48
N ALA A 574 -8.29 22.66 1.57
CA ALA A 574 -8.68 23.87 2.26
C ALA A 574 -9.75 24.58 1.42
N GLY A 575 -11.00 24.48 1.83
CA GLY A 575 -12.10 25.07 1.07
C GLY A 575 -13.37 24.23 1.00
N SER A 576 -13.38 23.03 1.61
CA SER A 576 -14.62 22.24 1.71
C SER A 576 -15.77 23.03 2.37
N ASP A 577 -15.44 24.00 3.23
CA ASP A 577 -16.38 24.88 3.92
C ASP A 577 -16.34 26.34 3.40
N LEU A 578 -15.58 26.63 2.33
CA LEU A 578 -15.39 27.97 1.76
C LEU A 578 -16.10 28.11 0.41
N PRO A 579 -16.36 29.37 -0.06
CA PRO A 579 -16.94 29.59 -1.39
C PRO A 579 -16.14 28.89 -2.49
N ALA A 580 -16.81 28.36 -3.47
CA ALA A 580 -16.40 27.33 -4.41
C ALA A 580 -15.07 27.53 -5.17
N LEU A 581 -14.50 28.72 -5.23
CA LEU A 581 -13.20 28.95 -5.90
C LEU A 581 -12.41 30.01 -5.11
N THR A 582 -11.32 29.59 -4.47
CA THR A 582 -10.34 30.49 -3.88
C THR A 582 -9.18 30.70 -4.84
N THR A 583 -8.63 31.92 -4.86
CA THR A 583 -7.42 32.20 -5.64
C THR A 583 -6.19 31.83 -4.82
N THR A 584 -5.36 30.97 -5.39
CA THR A 584 -4.04 30.64 -4.84
C THR A 584 -2.97 31.18 -5.77
N THR A 585 -2.05 31.95 -5.22
CA THR A 585 -0.88 32.47 -5.92
C THR A 585 0.34 31.66 -5.52
N VAL A 586 1.09 31.19 -6.49
CA VAL A 586 2.42 30.58 -6.29
C VAL A 586 3.48 31.54 -6.82
N GLY A 587 4.53 31.74 -6.03
CA GLY A 587 5.60 32.68 -6.38
C GLY A 587 6.97 32.25 -5.92
N SER A 588 7.94 33.09 -6.19
CA SER A 588 9.33 32.94 -5.81
C SER A 588 9.85 34.27 -5.25
N ALA A 589 10.16 34.27 -3.96
CA ALA A 589 10.73 35.44 -3.28
C ALA A 589 12.26 35.36 -3.27
N THR A 590 12.92 36.54 -3.27
CA THR A 590 14.37 36.62 -3.14
C THR A 590 14.83 36.04 -1.80
N GLY A 591 15.78 35.10 -1.85
CA GLY A 591 16.28 34.37 -0.68
C GLY A 591 15.42 33.19 -0.25
N SER A 592 14.28 32.98 -0.93
CA SER A 592 13.39 31.81 -0.75
C SER A 592 12.89 31.35 -2.11
N GLU A 593 13.82 31.21 -3.06
CA GLU A 593 13.50 30.86 -4.44
C GLU A 593 12.71 29.54 -4.52
N ALA A 594 11.65 29.58 -5.34
CA ALA A 594 10.83 28.40 -5.62
C ALA A 594 11.65 27.36 -6.40
N ARG A 595 11.67 26.12 -5.91
CA ARG A 595 12.53 25.08 -6.46
C ARG A 595 12.01 23.67 -6.24
N LEU A 596 12.46 22.80 -7.11
CA LEU A 596 12.38 21.34 -7.00
C LEU A 596 13.80 20.82 -6.74
N GLU A 597 13.98 20.04 -5.69
CA GLU A 597 15.21 19.30 -5.38
C GLU A 597 15.02 17.84 -5.77
N LEU A 598 15.70 17.39 -6.83
CA LEU A 598 15.55 16.06 -7.41
C LEU A 598 16.64 15.12 -6.87
N PRO A 599 16.28 14.02 -6.15
CA PRO A 599 17.26 13.03 -5.72
C PRO A 599 17.68 12.15 -6.89
N LEU A 600 18.98 11.89 -7.03
CA LEU A 600 19.56 11.08 -8.11
C LEU A 600 20.30 9.86 -7.55
N GLY A 601 20.24 8.72 -8.28
CA GLY A 601 20.94 7.47 -7.97
C GLY A 601 21.90 7.00 -9.05
#